data_4c17eb1ae69c0c61e6e99690efdf8802
#
_entry.id   4c17eb1ae69c0c61e6e99690efdf8802
#
_cell.length_a   1.000
_cell.length_b   1.000
_cell.length_c   1.000
_cell.angle_alpha   90.00
_cell.angle_beta   90.00
_cell.angle_gamma   90.00
#
_symmetry.space_group_name_H-M   'P 1'
#
loop_
_entity.id
_entity.type
_entity.pdbx_description
1 polymer ?
#
loop_
_entity_poly.entity_id
_entity_poly.type
_entity_poly.pdbx_seq_one_letter_code
_entity_poly.pdbx_strand_id
1 'polypeptide(L)'
;LMRDNDLVRKLADTYQNTQSADVKKQAATQLVQAIHMHSRLEEGVFYPGVRRVDPNLIARFEEDHLAVDDLLATLQGMSMDEPRAEPLVNELIAAVLSHIRQEEEQLFPELRQAKLDLTAIGLQMQAFEANLVHLQAQLSDQGARR
;
A
#
# COMPACT_ATOMS: atom_id res chain seq x y z
N LEU A 1 -5.74 7.33 5.56
CA LEU A 1 -5.60 6.68 4.24
C LEU A 1 -5.19 7.66 3.16
N MET A 2 -5.76 8.86 3.12
CA MET A 2 -5.38 9.89 2.14
C MET A 2 -3.91 10.29 2.26
N ARG A 3 -3.38 10.36 3.47
CA ARG A 3 -1.95 10.65 3.70
C ARG A 3 -1.07 9.55 3.10
N ASP A 4 -1.45 8.29 3.31
CA ASP A 4 -0.69 7.15 2.78
C ASP A 4 -0.75 7.13 1.25
N ASN A 5 -1.89 7.48 0.67
CA ASN A 5 -2.05 7.61 -0.78
C ASN A 5 -1.11 8.67 -1.35
N ASP A 6 -0.99 9.81 -0.67
CA ASP A 6 -0.10 10.90 -1.09
C ASP A 6 1.37 10.49 -1.01
N LEU A 7 1.75 9.71 0.02
CA LEU A 7 3.10 9.18 0.13
C LEU A 7 3.43 8.26 -1.04
N VAL A 8 2.51 7.37 -1.41
CA VAL A 8 2.70 6.47 -2.55
C VAL A 8 2.86 7.27 -3.84
N ARG A 9 2.03 8.28 -4.06
CA ARG A 9 2.13 9.14 -5.24
C ARG A 9 3.48 9.85 -5.31
N LYS A 10 3.96 10.36 -4.19
CA LYS A 10 5.22 11.07 -4.10
C LYS A 10 6.40 10.15 -4.40
N LEU A 11 6.40 8.96 -3.83
CA LEU A 11 7.46 7.97 -4.07
C LEU A 11 7.46 7.50 -5.53
N ALA A 12 6.28 7.29 -6.10
CA ALA A 12 6.14 6.91 -7.51
C ALA A 12 6.70 8.02 -8.43
N ASP A 13 6.38 9.27 -8.13
CA ASP A 13 6.87 10.41 -8.89
C ASP A 13 8.40 10.51 -8.81
N THR A 14 8.97 10.35 -7.61
CA THR A 14 10.42 10.35 -7.42
C THR A 14 11.06 9.23 -8.23
N TYR A 15 10.51 8.02 -8.19
CA TYR A 15 11.04 6.87 -8.92
C TYR A 15 11.06 7.13 -10.43
N GLN A 16 9.97 7.69 -10.97
CA GLN A 16 9.81 7.86 -12.41
C GLN A 16 10.61 9.03 -12.97
N ASN A 17 10.91 10.05 -12.16
CA ASN A 17 11.50 11.29 -12.63
C ASN A 17 12.97 11.48 -12.26
N THR A 18 13.51 10.66 -11.34
CA THR A 18 14.94 10.76 -10.99
C THR A 18 15.83 10.16 -12.06
N GLN A 19 17.00 10.78 -12.26
CA GLN A 19 18.05 10.24 -13.12
C GLN A 19 19.12 9.51 -12.32
N SER A 20 19.10 9.61 -11.00
CA SER A 20 20.06 8.92 -10.12
C SER A 20 19.64 7.48 -9.89
N ALA A 21 20.52 6.53 -10.22
CA ALA A 21 20.27 5.10 -10.00
C ALA A 21 20.08 4.78 -8.52
N ASP A 22 20.86 5.42 -7.63
CA ASP A 22 20.77 5.21 -6.19
C ASP A 22 19.44 5.73 -5.63
N VAL A 23 19.02 6.93 -6.03
CA VAL A 23 17.74 7.51 -5.61
C VAL A 23 16.59 6.65 -6.13
N LYS A 24 16.68 6.17 -7.36
CA LYS A 24 15.67 5.30 -7.96
C LYS A 24 15.51 4.01 -7.17
N LYS A 25 16.61 3.37 -6.81
CA LYS A 25 16.61 2.15 -6.01
C LYS A 25 16.00 2.37 -4.63
N GLN A 26 16.36 3.46 -3.96
CA GLN A 26 15.79 3.80 -2.65
C GLN A 26 14.30 4.06 -2.75
N ALA A 27 13.87 4.81 -3.76
CA ALA A 27 12.45 5.10 -3.98
C ALA A 27 11.67 3.81 -4.23
N ALA A 28 12.21 2.89 -5.02
CA ALA A 28 11.59 1.59 -5.28
C ALA A 28 11.42 0.77 -4.00
N THR A 29 12.46 0.71 -3.16
CA THR A 29 12.43 -0.02 -1.90
C THR A 29 11.38 0.58 -0.95
N GLN A 30 11.37 1.89 -0.80
CA GLN A 30 10.40 2.58 0.04
C GLN A 30 8.98 2.42 -0.49
N LEU A 31 8.81 2.46 -1.82
CA LEU A 31 7.53 2.30 -2.47
C LEU A 31 6.94 0.91 -2.21
N VAL A 32 7.74 -0.14 -2.36
CA VAL A 32 7.32 -1.52 -2.07
C VAL A 32 6.87 -1.65 -0.62
N GLN A 33 7.62 -1.09 0.32
CA GLN A 33 7.27 -1.13 1.74
C GLN A 33 5.99 -0.34 2.04
N ALA A 34 5.85 0.85 1.45
CA ALA A 34 4.67 1.69 1.65
C ALA A 34 3.41 1.03 1.11
N ILE A 35 3.50 0.44 -0.08
CA ILE A 35 2.37 -0.26 -0.71
C ILE A 35 2.00 -1.51 0.09
N HIS A 36 2.98 -2.25 0.57
CA HIS A 36 2.73 -3.43 1.41
C HIS A 36 1.96 -3.04 2.68
N MET A 37 2.41 -2.02 3.39
CA MET A 37 1.74 -1.52 4.59
C MET A 37 0.34 -1.03 4.27
N HIS A 38 0.18 -0.28 3.19
CA HIS A 38 -1.11 0.23 2.73
C HIS A 38 -2.11 -0.93 2.47
N SER A 39 -1.66 -1.96 1.76
CA SER A 39 -2.49 -3.14 1.47
C SER A 39 -2.90 -3.86 2.75
N ARG A 40 -1.99 -4.00 3.71
CA ARG A 40 -2.29 -4.64 4.99
C ARG A 40 -3.30 -3.85 5.82
N LEU A 41 -3.19 -2.52 5.84
CA LEU A 41 -4.14 -1.66 6.53
C LEU A 41 -5.53 -1.76 5.92
N GLU A 42 -5.62 -1.76 4.59
CA GLU A 42 -6.90 -1.86 3.91
C GLU A 42 -7.54 -3.23 4.14
N GLU A 43 -6.81 -4.31 3.95
CA GLU A 43 -7.32 -5.68 4.10
C GLU A 43 -7.67 -6.01 5.54
N GLY A 44 -6.87 -5.55 6.50
CA GLY A 44 -7.02 -5.90 7.90
C GLY A 44 -8.02 -5.05 8.67
N VAL A 45 -8.18 -3.79 8.31
CA VAL A 45 -8.99 -2.85 9.10
C VAL A 45 -9.99 -2.09 8.24
N PHE A 46 -9.53 -1.43 7.19
CA PHE A 46 -10.36 -0.48 6.45
C PHE A 46 -11.51 -1.17 5.72
N TYR A 47 -11.22 -2.15 4.89
CA TYR A 47 -12.28 -2.86 4.14
C TYR A 47 -13.27 -3.58 5.06
N PRO A 48 -12.85 -4.32 6.09
CA PRO A 48 -13.81 -4.90 7.03
C PRO A 48 -14.68 -3.85 7.70
N GLY A 49 -14.11 -2.69 8.04
CA GLY A 49 -14.83 -1.62 8.71
C GLY A 49 -15.87 -0.91 7.86
N VAL A 50 -15.73 -0.93 6.54
CA VAL A 50 -16.60 -0.20 5.61
C VAL A 50 -17.37 -1.12 4.66
N ARG A 51 -17.20 -2.42 4.77
CA ARG A 51 -17.77 -3.40 3.82
C ARG A 51 -19.29 -3.28 3.68
N ARG A 52 -19.97 -2.96 4.75
CA ARG A 52 -21.44 -2.84 4.75
C ARG A 52 -21.96 -1.70 3.87
N VAL A 53 -21.13 -0.71 3.56
CA VAL A 53 -21.54 0.45 2.76
C VAL A 53 -21.75 0.03 1.32
N ASP A 54 -20.79 -0.72 0.76
CA ASP A 54 -20.87 -1.21 -0.61
C ASP A 54 -20.09 -2.52 -0.74
N PRO A 55 -20.71 -3.67 -0.36
CA PRO A 55 -19.99 -4.94 -0.37
C PRO A 55 -19.42 -5.33 -1.74
N ASN A 56 -20.12 -5.00 -2.82
CA ASN A 56 -19.68 -5.34 -4.17
C ASN A 56 -18.45 -4.54 -4.58
N LEU A 57 -18.41 -3.25 -4.25
CA LEU A 57 -17.26 -2.39 -4.53
C LEU A 57 -16.05 -2.83 -3.73
N ILE A 58 -16.23 -3.16 -2.45
CA ILE A 58 -15.14 -3.64 -1.59
C ILE A 58 -14.59 -4.97 -2.13
N ALA A 59 -15.45 -5.90 -2.54
CA ALA A 59 -15.03 -7.17 -3.12
C ALA A 59 -14.18 -6.95 -4.38
N ARG A 60 -14.54 -5.98 -5.22
CA ARG A 60 -13.78 -5.64 -6.42
C ARG A 60 -12.40 -5.08 -6.04
N PHE A 61 -12.34 -4.22 -5.02
CA PHE A 61 -11.05 -3.67 -4.56
C PHE A 61 -10.16 -4.76 -3.95
N GLU A 62 -10.75 -5.69 -3.21
CA GLU A 62 -10.00 -6.83 -2.67
C GLU A 62 -9.42 -7.69 -3.80
N GLU A 63 -10.15 -7.85 -4.88
CA GLU A 63 -9.70 -8.58 -6.06
C GLU A 63 -8.54 -7.85 -6.75
N ASP A 64 -8.61 -6.52 -6.86
CA ASP A 64 -7.53 -5.70 -7.40
C ASP A 64 -6.25 -5.86 -6.56
N HIS A 65 -6.39 -6.01 -5.25
CA HIS A 65 -5.27 -6.23 -4.33
C HIS A 65 -4.52 -7.53 -4.61
N LEU A 66 -5.18 -8.56 -5.11
CA LEU A 66 -4.51 -9.83 -5.45
C LEU A 66 -3.42 -9.62 -6.50
N ALA A 67 -3.69 -8.82 -7.53
CA ALA A 67 -2.70 -8.51 -8.55
C ALA A 67 -1.53 -7.69 -7.98
N VAL A 68 -1.83 -6.73 -7.11
CA VAL A 68 -0.81 -5.93 -6.43
C VAL A 68 0.04 -6.81 -5.53
N ASP A 69 -0.57 -7.71 -4.76
CA ASP A 69 0.14 -8.62 -3.86
C ASP A 69 1.08 -9.55 -4.63
N ASP A 70 0.68 -10.02 -5.81
CA ASP A 70 1.52 -10.86 -6.66
C ASP A 70 2.76 -10.09 -7.13
N LEU A 71 2.59 -8.84 -7.56
CA LEU A 71 3.71 -7.98 -7.95
C LEU A 71 4.64 -7.69 -6.77
N LEU A 72 4.08 -7.42 -5.59
CA LEU A 72 4.86 -7.19 -4.38
C LEU A 72 5.69 -8.42 -4.02
N ALA A 73 5.09 -9.60 -4.05
CA ALA A 73 5.78 -10.85 -3.73
C ALA A 73 6.95 -11.10 -4.69
N THR A 74 6.74 -10.86 -5.98
CA THR A 74 7.79 -10.99 -6.98
C THR A 74 8.94 -10.02 -6.72
N LEU A 75 8.62 -8.75 -6.45
CA LEU A 75 9.62 -7.72 -6.21
C LEU A 75 10.39 -7.92 -4.90
N GLN A 76 9.73 -8.44 -3.87
CA GLN A 76 10.38 -8.75 -2.59
C GLN A 76 11.40 -9.87 -2.71
N GLY A 77 11.23 -10.75 -3.69
CA GLY A 77 12.15 -11.85 -3.98
C GLY A 77 13.30 -11.49 -4.89
N MET A 78 13.41 -10.24 -5.35
CA MET A 78 14.47 -9.85 -6.29
C MET A 78 15.18 -8.59 -5.81
N SER A 79 16.40 -8.38 -6.33
CA SER A 79 17.16 -7.15 -6.09
C SER A 79 16.62 -6.02 -6.94
N MET A 80 16.55 -4.81 -6.38
CA MET A 80 16.15 -3.62 -7.15
C MET A 80 17.19 -3.20 -8.17
N ASP A 81 18.38 -3.82 -8.14
CA ASP A 81 19.42 -3.61 -9.15
C ASP A 81 19.21 -4.44 -10.42
N GLU A 82 18.32 -5.43 -10.37
CA GLU A 82 18.06 -6.27 -11.54
C GLU A 82 17.32 -5.48 -12.63
N PRO A 83 17.71 -5.63 -13.91
CA PRO A 83 17.00 -4.95 -15.01
C PRO A 83 15.50 -5.29 -15.09
N ARG A 84 15.11 -6.50 -14.64
CA ARG A 84 13.70 -6.92 -14.64
C ARG A 84 12.88 -6.22 -13.58
N ALA A 85 13.51 -5.62 -12.56
CA ALA A 85 12.78 -4.93 -11.49
C ALA A 85 12.08 -3.68 -12.02
N GLU A 86 12.69 -2.92 -12.90
CA GLU A 86 12.13 -1.65 -13.39
C GLU A 86 10.77 -1.82 -14.07
N PRO A 87 10.57 -2.73 -15.05
CA PRO A 87 9.25 -2.93 -15.62
C PRO A 87 8.20 -3.37 -14.58
N LEU A 88 8.60 -4.19 -13.61
CA LEU A 88 7.69 -4.67 -12.57
C LEU A 88 7.31 -3.54 -11.59
N VAL A 89 8.26 -2.67 -11.23
CA VAL A 89 7.98 -1.51 -10.39
C VAL A 89 7.03 -0.56 -11.11
N ASN A 90 7.24 -0.31 -12.39
CA ASN A 90 6.36 0.55 -13.18
C ASN A 90 4.95 -0.05 -13.29
N GLU A 91 4.83 -1.36 -13.45
CA GLU A 91 3.54 -2.05 -13.45
C GLU A 91 2.83 -1.93 -12.10
N LEU A 92 3.59 -2.09 -11.01
CA LEU A 92 3.07 -1.91 -9.65
C LEU A 92 2.56 -0.49 -9.44
N ILE A 93 3.32 0.52 -9.85
CA ILE A 93 2.94 1.92 -9.76
C ILE A 93 1.63 2.17 -10.50
N ALA A 94 1.52 1.70 -11.73
CA ALA A 94 0.31 1.89 -12.54
C ALA A 94 -0.91 1.26 -11.87
N ALA A 95 -0.77 0.03 -11.38
CA ALA A 95 -1.86 -0.69 -10.71
C ALA A 95 -2.31 0.02 -9.43
N VAL A 96 -1.35 0.44 -8.60
CA VAL A 96 -1.65 1.08 -7.31
C VAL A 96 -2.25 2.47 -7.50
N LEU A 97 -1.71 3.28 -8.40
CA LEU A 97 -2.26 4.62 -8.65
C LEU A 97 -3.67 4.55 -9.21
N SER A 98 -3.94 3.59 -10.09
CA SER A 98 -5.30 3.36 -10.59
C SER A 98 -6.26 2.96 -9.47
N HIS A 99 -5.83 2.07 -8.59
CA HIS A 99 -6.62 1.62 -7.44
C HIS A 99 -6.92 2.77 -6.47
N ILE A 100 -5.91 3.56 -6.13
CA ILE A 100 -6.06 4.74 -5.26
C ILE A 100 -7.08 5.71 -5.85
N ARG A 101 -6.99 5.99 -7.14
CA ARG A 101 -7.92 6.89 -7.81
C ARG A 101 -9.35 6.37 -7.74
N GLN A 102 -9.55 5.06 -7.97
CA GLN A 102 -10.87 4.46 -7.90
C GLN A 102 -11.45 4.54 -6.49
N GLU A 103 -10.64 4.33 -5.46
CA GLU A 103 -11.08 4.49 -4.07
C GLU A 103 -11.53 5.92 -3.79
N GLU A 104 -10.73 6.90 -4.20
CA GLU A 104 -11.03 8.31 -3.95
C GLU A 104 -12.26 8.78 -4.73
N GLU A 105 -12.48 8.28 -5.94
CA GLU A 105 -13.60 8.70 -6.78
C GLU A 105 -14.90 7.94 -6.46
N GLN A 106 -14.82 6.67 -6.07
CA GLN A 106 -15.99 5.81 -5.93
C GLN A 106 -16.33 5.48 -4.48
N LEU A 107 -15.34 5.16 -3.65
CA LEU A 107 -15.58 4.68 -2.29
C LEU A 107 -15.67 5.83 -1.28
N PHE A 108 -14.73 6.75 -1.28
CA PHE A 108 -14.70 7.82 -0.27
C PHE A 108 -15.97 8.69 -0.28
N PRO A 109 -16.54 9.06 -1.44
CA PRO A 109 -17.83 9.77 -1.44
C PRO A 109 -18.95 8.97 -0.81
N GLU A 110 -19.02 7.66 -1.04
CA GLU A 110 -20.03 6.79 -0.43
C GLU A 110 -19.88 6.73 1.09
N LEU A 111 -18.63 6.68 1.58
CA LEU A 111 -18.35 6.66 3.02
C LEU A 111 -18.81 7.96 3.68
N ARG A 112 -18.61 9.10 3.03
CA ARG A 112 -19.09 10.39 3.54
C ARG A 112 -20.61 10.44 3.64
N GLN A 113 -21.31 9.93 2.62
CA GLN A 113 -22.77 9.89 2.60
C GLN A 113 -23.32 8.93 3.63
N ALA A 114 -22.62 7.84 3.91
CA ALA A 114 -23.06 6.83 4.89
C ALA A 114 -22.89 7.28 6.33
N LYS A 115 -22.19 8.40 6.58
CA LYS A 115 -21.96 8.97 7.92
C LYS A 115 -21.29 7.96 8.87
N LEU A 116 -20.34 7.19 8.37
CA LEU A 116 -19.57 6.26 9.19
C LEU A 116 -18.63 7.02 10.13
N ASP A 117 -18.32 6.37 11.27
CA ASP A 117 -17.35 6.90 12.21
C ASP A 117 -15.93 6.62 11.66
N LEU A 118 -15.48 7.49 10.75
CA LEU A 118 -14.16 7.38 10.14
C LEU A 118 -13.04 7.62 11.15
N THR A 119 -13.32 8.36 12.23
CA THR A 119 -12.35 8.59 13.31
C THR A 119 -12.01 7.27 14.02
N ALA A 120 -13.05 6.48 14.36
CA ALA A 120 -12.83 5.18 15.00
C ALA A 120 -12.04 4.23 14.09
N ILE A 121 -12.38 4.20 12.80
CA ILE A 121 -11.65 3.37 11.83
C ILE A 121 -10.20 3.83 11.71
N GLY A 122 -9.96 5.14 11.67
CA GLY A 122 -8.61 5.71 11.64
C GLY A 122 -7.78 5.33 12.85
N LEU A 123 -8.37 5.33 14.04
CA LEU A 123 -7.68 4.89 15.26
C LEU A 123 -7.34 3.41 15.21
N GLN A 124 -8.25 2.57 14.71
CA GLN A 124 -7.97 1.14 14.53
C GLN A 124 -6.83 0.91 13.53
N MET A 125 -6.78 1.69 12.46
CA MET A 125 -5.70 1.60 11.48
C MET A 125 -4.36 1.99 12.09
N GLN A 126 -4.32 3.05 12.90
CA GLN A 126 -3.09 3.47 13.59
C GLN A 126 -2.59 2.39 14.55
N ALA A 127 -3.49 1.76 15.30
CA ALA A 127 -3.13 0.68 16.21
C ALA A 127 -2.59 -0.54 15.46
N PHE A 128 -3.23 -0.90 14.35
CA PHE A 128 -2.80 -2.02 13.50
C PHE A 128 -1.41 -1.75 12.91
N GLU A 129 -1.18 -0.54 12.42
CA GLU A 129 0.11 -0.15 11.86
C GLU A 129 1.20 -0.21 12.92
N ALA A 130 0.94 0.28 14.13
CA ALA A 130 1.89 0.23 15.23
C ALA A 130 2.26 -1.21 15.58
N ASN A 131 1.29 -2.12 15.58
CA ASN A 131 1.55 -3.54 15.83
C ASN A 131 2.41 -4.17 14.74
N LEU A 132 2.17 -3.85 13.47
CA LEU A 132 2.98 -4.37 12.36
C LEU A 132 4.42 -3.88 12.45
N VAL A 133 4.62 -2.59 12.75
CA VAL A 133 5.95 -2.01 12.91
C VAL A 133 6.68 -2.66 14.08
N HIS A 134 6.00 -2.87 15.20
CA HIS A 134 6.57 -3.52 16.38
C HIS A 134 6.99 -4.96 16.08
N LEU A 135 6.17 -5.73 15.39
CA LEU A 135 6.50 -7.09 14.98
C LEU A 135 7.72 -7.14 14.06
N GLN A 136 7.81 -6.23 13.11
CA GLN A 136 8.95 -6.13 12.20
C GLN A 136 10.23 -5.81 12.96
N ALA A 137 10.16 -4.89 13.93
CA ALA A 137 11.30 -4.54 14.77
C ALA A 137 11.77 -5.73 15.60
N GLN A 138 10.85 -6.51 16.19
CA GLN A 138 11.20 -7.72 16.96
C GLN A 138 11.86 -8.76 16.08
N LEU A 139 11.36 -8.99 14.88
CA LEU A 139 11.96 -9.95 13.94
C LEU A 139 13.36 -9.53 13.52
N SER A 140 13.56 -8.23 13.28
CA SER A 140 14.88 -7.69 12.94
C SER A 140 15.89 -7.87 14.09
N ASP A 141 15.44 -7.62 15.33
CA ASP A 141 16.27 -7.82 16.53
C ASP A 141 16.67 -9.27 16.68
N GLN A 142 15.74 -10.20 16.54
CA GLN A 142 16.01 -11.62 16.62
C GLN A 142 16.98 -12.06 15.52
N GLY A 143 16.82 -11.53 14.33
CA GLY A 143 17.72 -11.78 13.20
C GLY A 143 19.13 -11.27 13.48
N ALA A 144 19.27 -10.09 14.08
CA ALA A 144 20.56 -9.48 14.39
C ALA A 144 21.35 -10.23 15.48
N ARG A 145 20.65 -10.97 16.34
CA ARG A 145 21.29 -11.74 17.43
C ARG A 145 21.82 -13.11 17.02
N ARG A 146 21.53 -13.50 15.80
CA ARG A 146 22.03 -14.76 15.24
C ARG A 146 23.37 -14.55 14.56
#